data_32bb46a091f56beae69e7ba7fd464429
#
_entry.id   32bb46a091f56beae69e7ba7fd464429
#
_cell.length_a   1.000
_cell.length_b   1.000
_cell.length_c   1.000
_cell.angle_alpha   90.00
_cell.angle_beta   90.00
_cell.angle_gamma   90.00
#
_symmetry.space_group_name_H-M   'P 1'
#
loop_
_entity.id
_entity.type
_entity.pdbx_description
1 polymer ?
#
loop_
_entity_poly.entity_id
_entity_poly.type
_entity_poly.pdbx_seq_one_letter_code
_entity_poly.pdbx_strand_id
1 'polypeptide(L)'
;MAQQTDAILPELDDLQSRATQALRRMVAPGGKPDADLLEQHQHAAHALSWLATYVEALKQLSAWSHRVTGEIEGLILQIGFGEYLSQIAGGILMSQNEFARLSDLGVDWQPSDAARALMAGNTPAARARLAQLIADNRGSATFGATGLDEDLEMIRNQFRRWADDKVVPYAHEWHLKDQLIPIEIINELAELGVFGLTIPENLGGLGMSKAAMVVVSEELSRGYIGVGSLGTRSEIAAELILGGGTDEQKEHWLPRLASGETLPTAVFTEPNTGSDLGSLRTRAVKDGDNWKITGNKTWITHAARTHIMTLLARTDPATDDYRGLSMFIAEKTPGTDVDPFPTPGMTGGEIEVLGYRGMKEYELGFDGFEVKGDNLLGGTPGQGFKQLMQTFESARIQTAARAIGVAQNALELGLQYALDRKQFGKALVNFPRVADKLAIMAVEIMIARQLTYYSAWEKDHGHRCDLEAGMAKLLGARIAWASADNALQIHGGNGFALEYQISRVLCDARILNIFEGAAEIQAQVIARRLLG
;
A
#
# COMPACT_ATOMS: atom_id res chain seq x y z
N MET A 1 25.95 2.91 -17.42
CA MET A 1 25.49 2.42 -16.10
C MET A 1 24.41 1.35 -16.26
N ALA A 2 23.35 1.54 -17.05
CA ALA A 2 22.32 0.51 -17.27
C ALA A 2 22.90 -0.88 -17.66
N GLN A 3 23.85 -0.95 -18.59
CA GLN A 3 24.51 -2.23 -18.94
C GLN A 3 25.29 -2.85 -17.76
N GLN A 4 25.81 -2.03 -16.84
CA GLN A 4 26.52 -2.53 -15.66
C GLN A 4 25.55 -3.12 -14.63
N THR A 5 24.37 -2.50 -14.49
CA THR A 5 23.31 -3.04 -13.60
C THR A 5 22.75 -4.33 -14.14
N ASP A 6 22.50 -4.44 -15.45
CA ASP A 6 22.03 -5.67 -16.07
C ASP A 6 23.03 -6.84 -15.88
N ALA A 7 24.32 -6.55 -15.93
CA ALA A 7 25.36 -7.56 -15.82
C ALA A 7 25.38 -8.30 -14.47
N ILE A 8 24.84 -7.71 -13.40
CA ILE A 8 24.81 -8.32 -12.06
C ILE A 8 23.46 -9.01 -11.73
N LEU A 9 22.42 -8.79 -12.52
CA LEU A 9 21.11 -9.39 -12.25
C LEU A 9 21.14 -10.92 -12.19
N PRO A 10 21.87 -11.63 -13.10
CA PRO A 10 22.00 -13.09 -13.01
C PRO A 10 22.67 -13.57 -11.70
N GLU A 11 23.61 -12.79 -11.16
CA GLU A 11 24.25 -13.08 -9.87
C GLU A 11 23.26 -12.98 -8.70
N LEU A 12 22.38 -11.99 -8.74
CA LEU A 12 21.31 -11.81 -7.74
C LEU A 12 20.23 -12.90 -7.86
N ASP A 13 19.90 -13.32 -9.08
CA ASP A 13 18.98 -14.43 -9.32
C ASP A 13 19.54 -15.76 -8.79
N ASP A 14 20.83 -16.02 -8.98
CA ASP A 14 21.49 -17.18 -8.40
C ASP A 14 21.45 -17.14 -6.86
N LEU A 15 21.77 -15.99 -6.27
CA LEU A 15 21.71 -15.81 -4.82
C LEU A 15 20.31 -16.10 -4.27
N GLN A 16 19.27 -15.50 -4.87
CA GLN A 16 17.88 -15.74 -4.48
C GLN A 16 17.47 -17.20 -4.65
N SER A 17 17.89 -17.84 -5.75
CA SER A 17 17.63 -19.27 -6.01
C SER A 17 18.26 -20.15 -4.93
N ARG A 18 19.53 -19.91 -4.58
CA ARG A 18 20.24 -20.64 -3.50
C ARG A 18 19.56 -20.44 -2.16
N ALA A 19 19.16 -19.21 -1.83
CA ALA A 19 18.43 -18.91 -0.61
C ALA A 19 17.07 -19.62 -0.56
N THR A 20 16.32 -19.62 -1.65
CA THR A 20 15.04 -20.34 -1.76
C THR A 20 15.23 -21.85 -1.56
N GLN A 21 16.25 -22.44 -2.18
CA GLN A 21 16.55 -23.87 -2.00
C GLN A 21 17.00 -24.19 -0.58
N ALA A 22 17.77 -23.30 0.06
CA ALA A 22 18.19 -23.47 1.44
C ALA A 22 16.97 -23.49 2.38
N LEU A 23 16.07 -22.52 2.24
CA LEU A 23 14.83 -22.48 3.02
C LEU A 23 13.95 -23.70 2.75
N ARG A 24 13.81 -24.14 1.49
CA ARG A 24 13.05 -25.37 1.16
C ARG A 24 13.56 -26.59 1.92
N ARG A 25 14.86 -26.77 2.04
CA ARG A 25 15.43 -27.88 2.84
C ARG A 25 15.03 -27.81 4.31
N MET A 26 14.82 -26.61 4.85
CA MET A 26 14.41 -26.43 6.24
C MET A 26 12.91 -26.70 6.46
N VAL A 27 12.06 -26.24 5.51
CA VAL A 27 10.60 -26.15 5.75
C VAL A 27 9.76 -27.05 4.85
N ALA A 28 10.34 -27.75 3.89
CA ALA A 28 9.63 -28.59 2.91
C ALA A 28 10.27 -29.98 2.73
N PRO A 29 10.55 -30.73 3.81
CA PRO A 29 11.23 -32.04 3.68
C PRO A 29 10.40 -33.06 2.89
N GLY A 30 9.08 -32.91 2.83
CA GLY A 30 8.16 -33.72 2.03
C GLY A 30 7.83 -33.15 0.65
N GLY A 31 8.57 -32.12 0.19
CA GLY A 31 8.37 -31.47 -1.12
C GLY A 31 7.34 -30.31 -1.09
N LYS A 32 6.51 -30.22 -0.06
CA LYS A 32 5.60 -29.08 0.17
C LYS A 32 5.97 -28.39 1.48
N PRO A 33 5.84 -27.06 1.56
CA PRO A 33 6.06 -26.33 2.79
C PRO A 33 5.14 -26.82 3.92
N ASP A 34 5.74 -27.14 5.05
CA ASP A 34 5.06 -27.52 6.28
C ASP A 34 4.79 -26.27 7.12
N ALA A 35 3.57 -26.14 7.67
CA ALA A 35 3.17 -24.94 8.39
C ALA A 35 3.92 -24.75 9.71
N ASP A 36 4.17 -25.84 10.46
CA ASP A 36 4.85 -25.79 11.75
C ASP A 36 6.35 -25.50 11.56
N LEU A 37 6.95 -26.06 10.51
CA LEU A 37 8.35 -25.76 10.16
C LEU A 37 8.51 -24.33 9.65
N LEU A 38 7.54 -23.80 8.89
CA LEU A 38 7.53 -22.39 8.50
C LEU A 38 7.44 -21.46 9.70
N GLU A 39 6.67 -21.82 10.72
CA GLU A 39 6.59 -21.05 11.96
C GLU A 39 7.91 -21.12 12.73
N GLN A 40 8.50 -22.30 12.89
CA GLN A 40 9.80 -22.48 13.54
C GLN A 40 10.93 -21.72 12.86
N HIS A 41 10.89 -21.64 11.52
CA HIS A 41 11.88 -20.95 10.68
C HIS A 41 11.38 -19.61 10.13
N GLN A 42 10.45 -18.95 10.83
CA GLN A 42 9.80 -17.72 10.36
C GLN A 42 10.80 -16.59 10.05
N HIS A 43 11.84 -16.45 10.87
CA HIS A 43 12.88 -15.44 10.61
C HIS A 43 13.60 -15.67 9.28
N ALA A 44 13.99 -16.91 8.98
CA ALA A 44 14.59 -17.27 7.68
C ALA A 44 13.60 -17.09 6.51
N ALA A 45 12.32 -17.45 6.72
CA ALA A 45 11.28 -17.23 5.72
C ALA A 45 11.09 -15.73 5.39
N HIS A 46 11.08 -14.88 6.41
CA HIS A 46 10.99 -13.43 6.22
C HIS A 46 12.28 -12.86 5.62
N ALA A 47 13.45 -13.38 5.98
CA ALA A 47 14.71 -12.99 5.35
C ALA A 47 14.72 -13.29 3.85
N LEU A 48 14.20 -14.45 3.41
CA LEU A 48 14.02 -14.76 1.99
C LEU A 48 13.07 -13.77 1.31
N SER A 49 11.97 -13.42 1.95
CA SER A 49 11.00 -12.47 1.39
C SER A 49 11.60 -11.10 1.15
N TRP A 50 12.39 -10.60 2.09
CA TRP A 50 13.08 -9.33 1.94
C TRP A 50 14.21 -9.38 0.91
N LEU A 51 14.97 -10.47 0.85
CA LEU A 51 15.98 -10.66 -0.20
C LEU A 51 15.33 -10.66 -1.58
N ALA A 52 14.26 -11.44 -1.78
CA ALA A 52 13.53 -11.48 -3.05
C ALA A 52 12.93 -10.12 -3.42
N THR A 53 12.40 -9.38 -2.43
CA THR A 53 11.88 -8.02 -2.65
C THR A 53 12.98 -7.08 -3.12
N TYR A 54 14.17 -7.14 -2.54
CA TYR A 54 15.32 -6.31 -2.95
C TYR A 54 15.82 -6.68 -4.34
N VAL A 55 15.92 -7.98 -4.64
CA VAL A 55 16.32 -8.46 -5.98
C VAL A 55 15.34 -7.98 -7.03
N GLU A 56 14.03 -8.15 -6.81
CA GLU A 56 13.01 -7.69 -7.74
C GLU A 56 13.03 -6.16 -7.89
N ALA A 57 13.17 -5.41 -6.79
CA ALA A 57 13.27 -3.96 -6.81
C ALA A 57 14.46 -3.47 -7.65
N LEU A 58 15.61 -4.13 -7.54
CA LEU A 58 16.79 -3.80 -8.36
C LEU A 58 16.59 -4.15 -9.84
N LYS A 59 15.90 -5.25 -10.15
CA LYS A 59 15.50 -5.57 -11.53
C LYS A 59 14.63 -4.48 -12.14
N GLN A 60 13.64 -4.04 -11.40
CA GLN A 60 12.73 -2.98 -11.88
C GLN A 60 13.43 -1.63 -11.99
N LEU A 61 14.37 -1.32 -11.08
CA LEU A 61 15.20 -0.12 -11.19
C LEU A 61 16.15 -0.18 -12.41
N SER A 62 16.74 -1.36 -12.72
CA SER A 62 17.53 -1.55 -13.95
C SER A 62 16.67 -1.37 -15.19
N ALA A 63 15.50 -2.02 -15.25
CA ALA A 63 14.56 -1.89 -16.36
C ALA A 63 14.09 -0.44 -16.58
N TRP A 64 13.86 0.30 -15.50
CA TRP A 64 13.55 1.73 -15.56
C TRP A 64 14.67 2.54 -16.21
N SER A 65 15.91 2.26 -15.88
CA SER A 65 17.07 3.00 -16.39
C SER A 65 17.24 2.95 -17.91
N HIS A 66 16.60 1.98 -18.59
CA HIS A 66 16.57 1.91 -20.05
C HIS A 66 15.50 2.81 -20.69
N ARG A 67 14.53 3.27 -19.91
CA ARG A 67 13.42 4.12 -20.39
C ARG A 67 13.65 5.61 -20.14
N VAL A 68 14.64 5.94 -19.32
CA VAL A 68 14.90 7.32 -18.88
C VAL A 68 16.35 7.71 -19.08
N THR A 69 16.60 9.00 -19.18
CA THR A 69 17.95 9.58 -19.31
C THR A 69 18.03 10.85 -18.49
N GLY A 70 19.18 11.11 -17.88
CA GLY A 70 19.43 12.32 -17.12
C GLY A 70 20.44 12.11 -16.00
N GLU A 71 20.89 13.21 -15.40
CA GLU A 71 21.83 13.15 -14.29
C GLU A 71 21.17 12.66 -13.00
N ILE A 72 19.93 13.08 -12.74
CA ILE A 72 19.16 12.64 -11.58
C ILE A 72 18.93 11.13 -11.65
N GLU A 73 18.46 10.63 -12.80
CA GLU A 73 18.19 9.22 -13.04
C GLU A 73 19.46 8.36 -12.91
N GLY A 74 20.57 8.86 -13.46
CA GLY A 74 21.88 8.21 -13.32
C GLY A 74 22.33 8.10 -11.87
N LEU A 75 22.14 9.14 -11.07
CA LEU A 75 22.49 9.14 -9.65
C LEU A 75 21.53 8.26 -8.82
N ILE A 76 20.24 8.28 -9.11
CA ILE A 76 19.26 7.37 -8.47
C ILE A 76 19.64 5.91 -8.72
N LEU A 77 19.97 5.55 -9.96
CA LEU A 77 20.41 4.20 -10.30
C LEU A 77 21.69 3.83 -9.55
N GLN A 78 22.70 4.71 -9.58
CA GLN A 78 24.00 4.48 -8.95
C GLN A 78 23.88 4.29 -7.43
N ILE A 79 23.18 5.21 -6.75
CA ILE A 79 23.01 5.18 -5.30
C ILE A 79 22.11 3.99 -4.90
N GLY A 80 21.02 3.75 -5.65
CA GLY A 80 20.08 2.67 -5.37
C GLY A 80 20.73 1.30 -5.43
N PHE A 81 21.45 0.99 -6.49
CA PHE A 81 22.22 -0.25 -6.58
C PHE A 81 23.29 -0.32 -5.50
N GLY A 82 24.06 0.76 -5.30
CA GLY A 82 25.11 0.78 -4.29
C GLY A 82 24.61 0.51 -2.89
N GLU A 83 23.47 1.12 -2.51
CA GLU A 83 22.86 0.96 -1.18
C GLU A 83 22.28 -0.44 -1.02
N TYR A 84 21.45 -0.90 -1.96
CA TYR A 84 20.74 -2.18 -1.82
C TYR A 84 21.69 -3.38 -1.89
N LEU A 85 22.70 -3.35 -2.74
CA LEU A 85 23.75 -4.39 -2.76
C LEU A 85 24.53 -4.43 -1.45
N SER A 86 24.84 -3.27 -0.87
CA SER A 86 25.51 -3.18 0.43
C SER A 86 24.65 -3.74 1.56
N GLN A 87 23.33 -3.51 1.53
CA GLN A 87 22.39 -4.08 2.48
C GLN A 87 22.23 -5.60 2.29
N ILE A 88 22.18 -6.10 1.05
CA ILE A 88 22.17 -7.55 0.79
C ILE A 88 23.40 -8.21 1.40
N ALA A 89 24.58 -7.61 1.23
CA ALA A 89 25.82 -8.15 1.78
C ALA A 89 25.91 -8.03 3.31
N GLY A 90 25.44 -6.94 3.90
CA GLY A 90 25.63 -6.62 5.32
C GLY A 90 24.43 -6.87 6.23
N GLY A 91 23.24 -6.89 5.66
CA GLY A 91 21.97 -7.05 6.35
C GLY A 91 20.91 -6.12 5.78
N ILE A 92 19.82 -6.69 5.28
CA ILE A 92 18.67 -5.98 4.74
C ILE A 92 17.82 -5.48 5.90
N LEU A 93 17.54 -4.18 5.94
CA LEU A 93 16.71 -3.57 6.96
C LEU A 93 15.22 -3.95 6.72
N MET A 94 14.64 -4.73 7.63
CA MET A 94 13.23 -5.10 7.62
C MET A 94 12.36 -4.05 8.34
N SER A 95 12.80 -3.62 9.51
CA SER A 95 12.22 -2.53 10.32
C SER A 95 13.29 -1.93 11.23
N GLN A 96 12.90 -1.11 12.22
CA GLN A 96 13.86 -0.57 13.20
C GLN A 96 14.55 -1.70 13.96
N ASN A 97 15.87 -1.77 13.83
CA ASN A 97 16.74 -2.77 14.49
C ASN A 97 16.50 -4.24 14.08
N GLU A 98 15.71 -4.49 13.05
CA GLU A 98 15.50 -5.83 12.51
C GLU A 98 16.18 -5.98 11.16
N PHE A 99 17.03 -6.98 11.03
CA PHE A 99 17.82 -7.22 9.83
C PHE A 99 17.66 -8.66 9.35
N ALA A 100 17.42 -8.83 8.05
CA ALA A 100 17.57 -10.09 7.35
C ALA A 100 19.04 -10.22 6.90
N ARG A 101 19.70 -11.30 7.28
CA ARG A 101 21.08 -11.62 6.87
C ARG A 101 21.11 -12.89 6.05
N LEU A 102 22.05 -12.97 5.12
CA LEU A 102 22.24 -14.19 4.32
C LEU A 102 22.57 -15.41 5.19
N SER A 103 23.24 -15.21 6.33
CA SER A 103 23.48 -16.25 7.32
C SER A 103 22.20 -16.86 7.91
N ASP A 104 21.11 -16.08 8.01
CA ASP A 104 19.82 -16.56 8.51
C ASP A 104 19.20 -17.59 7.55
N LEU A 105 19.58 -17.52 6.28
CA LEU A 105 19.20 -18.45 5.20
C LEU A 105 20.22 -19.57 4.99
N GLY A 106 21.34 -19.56 5.73
CA GLY A 106 22.42 -20.52 5.51
C GLY A 106 23.11 -20.40 4.16
N VAL A 107 23.13 -19.20 3.60
CA VAL A 107 23.83 -18.87 2.34
C VAL A 107 24.83 -17.74 2.58
N ASP A 108 25.82 -17.67 1.71
CA ASP A 108 26.79 -16.57 1.62
C ASP A 108 26.75 -15.96 0.21
N TRP A 109 27.26 -14.76 0.10
CA TRP A 109 27.44 -14.07 -1.16
C TRP A 109 28.77 -13.34 -1.15
N GLN A 110 29.56 -13.63 -2.17
CA GLN A 110 30.78 -12.90 -2.47
C GLN A 110 30.53 -12.04 -3.69
N PRO A 111 30.31 -10.73 -3.52
CA PRO A 111 30.02 -9.84 -4.63
C PRO A 111 31.11 -9.91 -5.70
N SER A 112 30.70 -10.00 -6.97
CA SER A 112 31.61 -9.90 -8.12
C SER A 112 32.31 -8.54 -8.16
N ASP A 113 33.34 -8.39 -9.01
CA ASP A 113 33.99 -7.08 -9.21
C ASP A 113 32.99 -6.05 -9.72
N ALA A 114 32.04 -6.45 -10.57
CA ALA A 114 30.98 -5.58 -11.05
C ALA A 114 30.05 -5.12 -9.92
N ALA A 115 29.63 -6.03 -9.06
CA ALA A 115 28.80 -5.70 -7.90
C ALA A 115 29.55 -4.77 -6.93
N ARG A 116 30.83 -5.06 -6.63
CA ARG A 116 31.68 -4.19 -5.80
C ARG A 116 31.85 -2.78 -6.40
N ALA A 117 31.99 -2.67 -7.70
CA ALA A 117 32.07 -1.37 -8.38
C ALA A 117 30.78 -0.55 -8.22
N LEU A 118 29.60 -1.19 -8.32
CA LEU A 118 28.31 -0.55 -8.08
C LEU A 118 28.17 -0.14 -6.61
N MET A 119 28.52 -1.00 -5.66
CA MET A 119 28.51 -0.67 -4.23
C MET A 119 29.38 0.54 -3.91
N ALA A 120 30.58 0.62 -4.50
CA ALA A 120 31.50 1.74 -4.35
C ALA A 120 30.97 3.05 -4.99
N GLY A 121 29.97 2.96 -5.87
CA GLY A 121 29.33 4.12 -6.50
C GLY A 121 28.46 4.96 -5.55
N ASN A 122 27.94 4.38 -4.46
CA ASN A 122 27.15 5.10 -3.47
C ASN A 122 28.04 5.93 -2.53
N THR A 123 28.56 7.03 -3.04
CA THR A 123 29.48 7.91 -2.30
C THR A 123 28.76 9.09 -1.66
N PRO A 124 29.33 9.70 -0.60
CA PRO A 124 28.82 10.97 -0.06
C PRO A 124 28.73 12.08 -1.13
N ALA A 125 29.65 12.11 -2.08
CA ALA A 125 29.66 13.10 -3.17
C ALA A 125 28.47 12.88 -4.13
N ALA A 126 28.15 11.63 -4.49
CA ALA A 126 27.00 11.30 -5.32
C ALA A 126 25.68 11.70 -4.62
N ARG A 127 25.54 11.39 -3.33
CA ARG A 127 24.37 11.78 -2.54
C ARG A 127 24.22 13.29 -2.40
N ALA A 128 25.31 14.01 -2.14
CA ALA A 128 25.30 15.47 -2.08
C ALA A 128 24.90 16.09 -3.43
N ARG A 129 25.39 15.54 -4.56
CA ARG A 129 25.02 15.99 -5.90
C ARG A 129 23.53 15.74 -6.19
N LEU A 130 23.03 14.57 -5.85
CA LEU A 130 21.59 14.26 -6.01
C LEU A 130 20.73 15.21 -5.15
N ALA A 131 21.09 15.45 -3.90
CA ALA A 131 20.37 16.38 -3.03
C ALA A 131 20.34 17.81 -3.60
N GLN A 132 21.45 18.28 -4.21
CA GLN A 132 21.50 19.58 -4.89
C GLN A 132 20.55 19.62 -6.09
N LEU A 133 20.57 18.59 -6.94
CA LEU A 133 19.67 18.51 -8.11
C LEU A 133 18.20 18.45 -7.70
N ILE A 134 17.87 17.75 -6.63
CA ILE A 134 16.52 17.72 -6.06
C ILE A 134 16.13 19.14 -5.60
N ALA A 135 17.03 19.85 -4.92
CA ALA A 135 16.80 21.22 -4.46
C ALA A 135 16.55 22.19 -5.64
N ASP A 136 17.33 22.06 -6.70
CA ASP A 136 17.20 22.87 -7.92
C ASP A 136 15.89 22.58 -8.68
N ASN A 137 15.35 21.37 -8.53
CA ASN A 137 14.11 20.90 -9.15
C ASN A 137 12.92 20.84 -8.17
N ARG A 138 12.95 21.60 -7.09
CA ARG A 138 11.82 21.67 -6.14
C ARG A 138 10.53 22.04 -6.87
N GLY A 139 9.43 21.40 -6.50
CA GLY A 139 8.11 21.58 -7.15
C GLY A 139 7.88 20.66 -8.33
N SER A 140 8.85 19.85 -8.77
CA SER A 140 8.62 18.76 -9.70
C SER A 140 7.69 17.72 -9.08
N ALA A 141 6.85 17.08 -9.92
CA ALA A 141 5.93 16.04 -9.46
C ALA A 141 6.70 14.83 -8.88
N THR A 142 7.82 14.50 -9.50
CA THR A 142 8.73 13.46 -9.05
C THR A 142 10.18 13.94 -9.19
N PHE A 143 11.07 13.41 -8.38
CA PHE A 143 12.51 13.66 -8.53
C PHE A 143 13.11 12.54 -9.38
N GLY A 144 13.34 12.87 -10.65
CA GLY A 144 13.63 11.95 -11.74
C GLY A 144 12.37 11.57 -12.54
N ALA A 145 12.56 11.32 -13.82
CA ALA A 145 11.51 10.87 -14.72
C ALA A 145 10.97 9.48 -14.29
N THR A 146 9.67 9.28 -14.32
CA THR A 146 9.06 8.02 -13.88
C THR A 146 9.20 6.89 -14.91
N GLY A 147 9.36 7.25 -16.19
CA GLY A 147 9.37 6.29 -17.30
C GLY A 147 7.98 5.81 -17.71
N LEU A 148 6.93 6.48 -17.25
CA LEU A 148 5.55 6.28 -17.72
C LEU A 148 5.33 6.96 -19.07
N ASP A 149 4.26 6.58 -19.76
CA ASP A 149 3.81 7.23 -20.99
C ASP A 149 3.19 8.62 -20.73
N GLU A 150 2.95 9.37 -21.79
CA GLU A 150 2.44 10.75 -21.73
C GLU A 150 1.03 10.82 -21.12
N ASP A 151 0.19 9.83 -21.36
CA ASP A 151 -1.19 9.80 -20.84
C ASP A 151 -1.20 9.63 -19.32
N LEU A 152 -0.40 8.72 -18.79
CA LEU A 152 -0.25 8.51 -17.36
C LEU A 152 0.39 9.72 -16.67
N GLU A 153 1.36 10.39 -17.32
CA GLU A 153 1.92 11.63 -16.81
C GLU A 153 0.93 12.81 -16.85
N MET A 154 0.04 12.88 -17.83
CA MET A 154 -1.06 13.85 -17.82
C MET A 154 -2.02 13.60 -16.67
N ILE A 155 -2.39 12.36 -16.42
CA ILE A 155 -3.23 11.96 -15.28
C ILE A 155 -2.55 12.37 -13.96
N ARG A 156 -1.26 12.06 -13.79
CA ARG A 156 -0.46 12.50 -12.64
C ARG A 156 -0.58 13.99 -12.42
N ASN A 157 -0.27 14.77 -13.44
CA ASN A 157 -0.27 16.23 -13.36
C ASN A 157 -1.64 16.81 -13.08
N GLN A 158 -2.71 16.20 -13.58
CA GLN A 158 -4.09 16.59 -13.29
C GLN A 158 -4.42 16.38 -11.81
N PHE A 159 -4.21 15.17 -11.30
CA PHE A 159 -4.54 14.85 -9.92
C PHE A 159 -3.61 15.55 -8.92
N ARG A 160 -2.33 15.76 -9.27
CA ARG A 160 -1.42 16.57 -8.47
C ARG A 160 -1.94 17.99 -8.30
N ARG A 161 -2.29 18.68 -9.39
CA ARG A 161 -2.82 20.06 -9.34
C ARG A 161 -4.11 20.13 -8.55
N TRP A 162 -5.01 19.17 -8.77
CA TRP A 162 -6.26 19.11 -8.01
C TRP A 162 -5.99 18.93 -6.52
N ALA A 163 -5.11 18.00 -6.13
CA ALA A 163 -4.76 17.77 -4.74
C ALA A 163 -4.06 18.97 -4.10
N ASP A 164 -3.17 19.66 -4.85
CA ASP A 164 -2.50 20.88 -4.37
C ASP A 164 -3.49 22.03 -4.11
N ASP A 165 -4.53 22.15 -4.93
CA ASP A 165 -5.57 23.19 -4.78
C ASP A 165 -6.61 22.85 -3.70
N LYS A 166 -7.10 21.61 -3.68
CA LYS A 166 -8.29 21.22 -2.92
C LYS A 166 -7.99 20.48 -1.60
N VAL A 167 -6.82 19.86 -1.46
CA VAL A 167 -6.52 18.96 -0.33
C VAL A 167 -5.36 19.49 0.50
N VAL A 168 -4.21 19.75 -0.09
CA VAL A 168 -2.98 20.11 0.62
C VAL A 168 -3.15 21.29 1.58
N PRO A 169 -3.86 22.38 1.23
CA PRO A 169 -4.03 23.51 2.14
C PRO A 169 -4.83 23.21 3.41
N TYR A 170 -5.65 22.17 3.39
CA TYR A 170 -6.62 21.85 4.45
C TYR A 170 -6.32 20.55 5.20
N ALA A 171 -5.58 19.64 4.62
CA ALA A 171 -5.33 18.29 5.14
C ALA A 171 -4.79 18.27 6.57
N HIS A 172 -3.91 19.21 6.90
CA HIS A 172 -3.34 19.29 8.24
C HIS A 172 -4.38 19.74 9.28
N GLU A 173 -5.21 20.69 8.93
CA GLU A 173 -6.32 21.15 9.79
C GLU A 173 -7.35 20.05 10.00
N TRP A 174 -7.75 19.32 8.94
CA TRP A 174 -8.65 18.18 9.06
C TRP A 174 -8.10 17.12 10.02
N HIS A 175 -6.80 16.82 9.91
CA HIS A 175 -6.15 15.89 10.82
C HIS A 175 -6.14 16.40 12.27
N LEU A 176 -5.75 17.64 12.52
CA LEU A 176 -5.66 18.18 13.88
C LEU A 176 -7.02 18.26 14.59
N LYS A 177 -8.08 18.56 13.83
CA LYS A 177 -9.45 18.62 14.33
C LYS A 177 -10.18 17.28 14.32
N ASP A 178 -9.52 16.21 13.88
CA ASP A 178 -10.15 14.91 13.61
C ASP A 178 -11.45 15.04 12.79
N GLN A 179 -11.39 15.88 11.79
CA GLN A 179 -12.53 16.24 10.95
C GLN A 179 -12.66 15.26 9.79
N LEU A 180 -13.89 14.84 9.50
CA LEU A 180 -14.18 14.08 8.28
C LEU A 180 -13.84 14.91 7.03
N ILE A 181 -13.29 14.27 6.00
CA ILE A 181 -13.08 14.87 4.68
C ILE A 181 -14.42 15.47 4.23
N PRO A 182 -14.46 16.75 3.82
CA PRO A 182 -15.69 17.40 3.36
C PRO A 182 -16.38 16.60 2.25
N ILE A 183 -17.71 16.56 2.29
CA ILE A 183 -18.49 15.80 1.29
C ILE A 183 -18.29 16.35 -0.12
N GLU A 184 -18.00 17.64 -0.24
CA GLU A 184 -17.71 18.32 -1.50
C GLU A 184 -16.46 17.74 -2.17
N ILE A 185 -15.44 17.39 -1.40
CA ILE A 185 -14.23 16.72 -1.89
C ILE A 185 -14.58 15.33 -2.42
N ILE A 186 -15.45 14.58 -1.73
CA ILE A 186 -15.90 13.26 -2.19
C ILE A 186 -16.69 13.38 -3.49
N ASN A 187 -17.56 14.39 -3.59
CA ASN A 187 -18.33 14.64 -4.81
C ASN A 187 -17.43 15.04 -6.00
N GLU A 188 -16.43 15.90 -5.77
CA GLU A 188 -15.45 16.24 -6.82
C GLU A 188 -14.65 15.02 -7.27
N LEU A 189 -14.25 14.11 -6.36
CA LEU A 189 -13.59 12.85 -6.72
C LEU A 189 -14.51 11.94 -7.56
N ALA A 190 -15.80 11.91 -7.26
CA ALA A 190 -16.80 11.19 -8.07
C ALA A 190 -16.90 11.77 -9.48
N GLU A 191 -16.98 13.09 -9.61
CA GLU A 191 -17.00 13.80 -10.91
C GLU A 191 -15.71 13.56 -11.72
N LEU A 192 -14.57 13.43 -11.06
CA LEU A 192 -13.28 13.06 -11.67
C LEU A 192 -13.17 11.58 -12.02
N GLY A 193 -14.17 10.76 -11.68
CA GLY A 193 -14.23 9.34 -11.99
C GLY A 193 -13.35 8.45 -11.11
N VAL A 194 -12.86 8.95 -9.97
CA VAL A 194 -11.92 8.23 -9.08
C VAL A 194 -12.51 6.91 -8.59
N PHE A 195 -13.82 6.85 -8.35
CA PHE A 195 -14.47 5.65 -7.82
C PHE A 195 -14.73 4.56 -8.87
N GLY A 196 -14.63 4.92 -10.15
CA GLY A 196 -14.85 4.00 -11.28
C GLY A 196 -13.65 3.83 -12.20
N LEU A 197 -12.43 4.18 -11.76
CA LEU A 197 -11.24 4.18 -12.61
C LEU A 197 -11.07 2.87 -13.37
N THR A 198 -11.13 1.74 -12.69
CA THR A 198 -10.86 0.40 -13.27
C THR A 198 -12.13 -0.42 -13.56
N ILE A 199 -13.30 0.11 -13.20
CA ILE A 199 -14.58 -0.52 -13.57
C ILE A 199 -14.73 -0.43 -15.09
N PRO A 200 -15.12 -1.54 -15.78
CA PRO A 200 -15.32 -1.53 -17.22
C PRO A 200 -16.33 -0.48 -17.69
N GLU A 201 -16.11 0.10 -18.88
CA GLU A 201 -16.98 1.15 -19.44
C GLU A 201 -18.45 0.69 -19.61
N ASN A 202 -18.66 -0.56 -20.03
CA ASN A 202 -20.01 -1.13 -20.17
C ASN A 202 -20.74 -1.32 -18.83
N LEU A 203 -20.05 -1.15 -17.71
CA LEU A 203 -20.57 -1.17 -16.33
C LEU A 203 -20.45 0.21 -15.65
N GLY A 204 -20.31 1.26 -16.44
CA GLY A 204 -20.37 2.66 -15.98
C GLY A 204 -19.05 3.25 -15.48
N GLY A 205 -17.94 2.51 -15.57
CA GLY A 205 -16.61 2.98 -15.17
C GLY A 205 -15.83 3.62 -16.32
N LEU A 206 -14.54 3.90 -16.06
CA LEU A 206 -13.61 4.47 -17.03
C LEU A 206 -12.77 3.41 -17.75
N GLY A 207 -12.79 2.15 -17.31
CA GLY A 207 -12.03 1.06 -17.91
C GLY A 207 -10.52 1.29 -17.96
N MET A 208 -9.97 2.09 -17.05
CA MET A 208 -8.55 2.44 -17.03
C MET A 208 -7.70 1.32 -16.43
N SER A 209 -6.39 1.39 -16.70
CA SER A 209 -5.41 0.42 -16.19
C SER A 209 -5.18 0.53 -14.68
N LYS A 210 -4.64 -0.53 -14.07
CA LYS A 210 -4.14 -0.49 -12.68
C LYS A 210 -2.96 0.48 -12.54
N ALA A 211 -2.18 0.69 -13.61
CA ALA A 211 -1.15 1.73 -13.63
C ALA A 211 -1.75 3.13 -13.44
N ALA A 212 -2.87 3.46 -14.10
CA ALA A 212 -3.59 4.72 -13.88
C ALA A 212 -4.11 4.83 -12.43
N MET A 213 -4.69 3.76 -11.89
CA MET A 213 -5.11 3.69 -10.49
C MET A 213 -3.96 3.98 -9.53
N VAL A 214 -2.77 3.43 -9.78
CA VAL A 214 -1.56 3.68 -8.97
C VAL A 214 -1.19 5.15 -9.00
N VAL A 215 -1.14 5.76 -10.17
CA VAL A 215 -0.79 7.18 -10.35
C VAL A 215 -1.76 8.09 -9.59
N VAL A 216 -3.06 7.86 -9.73
CA VAL A 216 -4.10 8.62 -9.03
C VAL A 216 -3.99 8.45 -7.51
N SER A 217 -3.87 7.21 -7.03
CA SER A 217 -3.74 6.91 -5.60
C SER A 217 -2.49 7.54 -4.99
N GLU A 218 -1.37 7.55 -5.73
CA GLU A 218 -0.12 8.20 -5.31
C GLU A 218 -0.32 9.70 -5.09
N GLU A 219 -0.85 10.43 -6.07
CA GLU A 219 -1.00 11.88 -5.98
C GLU A 219 -2.05 12.32 -4.95
N LEU A 220 -3.17 11.61 -4.87
CA LEU A 220 -4.17 11.88 -3.82
C LEU A 220 -3.62 11.63 -2.41
N SER A 221 -2.82 10.57 -2.23
CA SER A 221 -2.21 10.24 -0.94
C SER A 221 -1.04 11.15 -0.58
N ARG A 222 -0.34 11.72 -1.57
CA ARG A 222 0.61 12.81 -1.36
C ARG A 222 -0.10 14.04 -0.77
N GLY A 223 -1.27 14.35 -1.25
CA GLY A 223 -2.10 15.41 -0.65
C GLY A 223 -2.55 15.08 0.76
N TYR A 224 -3.22 13.94 0.92
CA TYR A 224 -3.68 13.41 2.19
C TYR A 224 -4.03 11.91 2.04
N ILE A 225 -3.46 11.06 2.88
CA ILE A 225 -3.67 9.61 2.78
C ILE A 225 -5.16 9.22 2.87
N GLY A 226 -5.95 9.93 3.66
CA GLY A 226 -7.40 9.71 3.76
C GLY A 226 -8.10 9.91 2.42
N VAL A 227 -7.76 10.98 1.68
CA VAL A 227 -8.32 11.24 0.35
C VAL A 227 -7.91 10.15 -0.65
N GLY A 228 -6.63 9.75 -0.65
CA GLY A 228 -6.16 8.65 -1.50
C GLY A 228 -6.80 7.31 -1.18
N SER A 229 -7.30 7.13 0.05
CA SER A 229 -7.94 5.90 0.48
C SER A 229 -9.43 5.79 0.12
N LEU A 230 -10.10 6.89 -0.21
CA LEU A 230 -11.50 6.86 -0.64
C LEU A 230 -11.67 6.01 -1.90
N GLY A 231 -10.81 6.19 -2.91
CA GLY A 231 -10.81 5.37 -4.12
C GLY A 231 -10.53 3.89 -3.85
N THR A 232 -9.67 3.59 -2.86
CA THR A 232 -9.36 2.20 -2.48
C THR A 232 -10.58 1.43 -1.98
N ARG A 233 -11.48 2.08 -1.24
CA ARG A 233 -12.71 1.42 -0.75
C ARG A 233 -13.61 1.01 -1.91
N SER A 234 -13.79 1.89 -2.91
CA SER A 234 -14.55 1.59 -4.12
C SER A 234 -13.90 0.50 -4.96
N GLU A 235 -12.58 0.53 -5.11
CA GLU A 235 -11.83 -0.50 -5.84
C GLU A 235 -11.99 -1.90 -5.23
N ILE A 236 -11.88 -2.02 -3.90
CA ILE A 236 -12.07 -3.30 -3.20
C ILE A 236 -13.49 -3.84 -3.45
N ALA A 237 -14.50 -3.00 -3.32
CA ALA A 237 -15.88 -3.40 -3.57
C ALA A 237 -16.11 -3.78 -5.05
N ALA A 238 -15.57 -2.99 -5.97
CA ALA A 238 -15.68 -3.27 -7.40
C ALA A 238 -15.00 -4.59 -7.79
N GLU A 239 -13.79 -4.85 -7.34
CA GLU A 239 -13.06 -6.11 -7.59
C GLU A 239 -13.82 -7.33 -7.03
N LEU A 240 -14.39 -7.22 -5.81
CA LEU A 240 -15.22 -8.27 -5.21
C LEU A 240 -16.45 -8.57 -6.08
N ILE A 241 -17.15 -7.53 -6.54
CA ILE A 241 -18.37 -7.69 -7.33
C ILE A 241 -18.04 -8.15 -8.75
N LEU A 242 -17.02 -7.62 -9.39
CA LEU A 242 -16.55 -8.06 -10.72
C LEU A 242 -16.14 -9.53 -10.72
N GLY A 243 -15.36 -9.94 -9.72
CA GLY A 243 -14.82 -11.30 -9.64
C GLY A 243 -15.81 -12.34 -9.09
N GLY A 244 -16.70 -11.94 -8.19
CA GLY A 244 -17.55 -12.88 -7.43
C GLY A 244 -19.04 -12.68 -7.57
N GLY A 245 -19.50 -11.55 -8.14
CA GLY A 245 -20.92 -11.22 -8.25
C GLY A 245 -21.63 -11.93 -9.40
N THR A 246 -22.95 -12.07 -9.28
CA THR A 246 -23.82 -12.45 -10.40
C THR A 246 -23.89 -11.30 -11.41
N ASP A 247 -24.41 -11.55 -12.61
CA ASP A 247 -24.53 -10.49 -13.63
C ASP A 247 -25.52 -9.41 -13.15
N GLU A 248 -26.59 -9.76 -12.47
CA GLU A 248 -27.54 -8.81 -11.86
C GLU A 248 -26.87 -7.96 -10.78
N GLN A 249 -26.01 -8.55 -9.95
CA GLN A 249 -25.26 -7.80 -8.95
C GLN A 249 -24.26 -6.84 -9.59
N LYS A 250 -23.57 -7.24 -10.66
CA LYS A 250 -22.65 -6.39 -11.41
C LYS A 250 -23.38 -5.21 -12.06
N GLU A 251 -24.47 -5.48 -12.77
CA GLU A 251 -25.27 -4.45 -13.44
C GLU A 251 -25.91 -3.46 -12.46
N HIS A 252 -26.26 -3.93 -11.25
CA HIS A 252 -26.88 -3.09 -10.24
C HIS A 252 -25.86 -2.22 -9.49
N TRP A 253 -24.74 -2.79 -9.06
CA TRP A 253 -23.84 -2.12 -8.12
C TRP A 253 -22.71 -1.36 -8.78
N LEU A 254 -22.11 -1.87 -9.86
CA LEU A 254 -20.91 -1.28 -10.42
C LEU A 254 -21.12 0.13 -11.00
N PRO A 255 -22.22 0.44 -11.71
CA PRO A 255 -22.47 1.80 -12.16
C PRO A 255 -22.65 2.80 -11.00
N ARG A 256 -23.27 2.36 -9.91
CA ARG A 256 -23.48 3.21 -8.72
C ARG A 256 -22.22 3.44 -7.91
N LEU A 257 -21.33 2.44 -7.86
CA LEU A 257 -19.99 2.61 -7.29
C LEU A 257 -19.18 3.58 -8.16
N ALA A 258 -19.17 3.37 -9.48
CA ALA A 258 -18.40 4.18 -10.41
C ALA A 258 -18.78 5.66 -10.36
N SER A 259 -20.08 5.98 -10.26
CA SER A 259 -20.59 7.35 -10.16
C SER A 259 -20.41 7.98 -8.78
N GLY A 260 -20.01 7.21 -7.75
CA GLY A 260 -19.97 7.69 -6.37
C GLY A 260 -21.35 7.83 -5.71
N GLU A 261 -22.46 7.47 -6.39
CA GLU A 261 -23.79 7.40 -5.78
C GLU A 261 -23.82 6.46 -4.58
N THR A 262 -23.05 5.36 -4.66
CA THR A 262 -22.92 4.39 -3.60
C THR A 262 -21.47 4.33 -3.11
N LEU A 263 -21.24 4.71 -1.87
CA LEU A 263 -19.93 4.61 -1.22
C LEU A 263 -19.86 3.31 -0.41
N PRO A 264 -18.85 2.46 -0.63
CA PRO A 264 -18.67 1.21 0.08
C PRO A 264 -17.68 1.31 1.24
N THR A 265 -17.77 0.34 2.17
CA THR A 265 -16.69 0.03 3.11
C THR A 265 -16.46 -1.46 3.22
N ALA A 266 -15.21 -1.85 3.53
CA ALA A 266 -14.81 -3.23 3.75
C ALA A 266 -14.99 -3.62 5.23
N VAL A 267 -15.76 -4.68 5.51
CA VAL A 267 -16.16 -5.08 6.86
C VAL A 267 -15.75 -6.53 7.12
N PHE A 268 -14.46 -6.71 7.43
CA PHE A 268 -13.86 -8.05 7.60
C PHE A 268 -13.39 -8.30 9.02
N THR A 269 -12.55 -7.41 9.55
CA THR A 269 -11.82 -7.55 10.82
C THR A 269 -12.74 -7.58 12.02
N GLU A 270 -12.43 -8.47 12.98
CA GLU A 270 -13.10 -8.53 14.29
C GLU A 270 -12.11 -8.22 15.41
N PRO A 271 -12.59 -7.88 16.63
CA PRO A 271 -11.69 -7.56 17.75
C PRO A 271 -10.62 -8.62 18.04
N ASN A 272 -10.91 -9.89 17.78
CA ASN A 272 -10.00 -11.02 18.02
C ASN A 272 -9.43 -11.67 16.75
N THR A 273 -9.79 -11.17 15.56
CA THR A 273 -9.36 -11.74 14.28
C THR A 273 -9.06 -10.66 13.25
N GLY A 274 -7.78 -10.31 13.12
CA GLY A 274 -7.29 -9.39 12.07
C GLY A 274 -6.62 -10.16 10.94
N SER A 275 -5.40 -10.63 11.18
CA SER A 275 -4.64 -11.41 10.18
C SER A 275 -5.23 -12.80 9.93
N ASP A 276 -5.85 -13.42 10.94
CA ASP A 276 -6.51 -14.73 10.85
C ASP A 276 -8.00 -14.60 10.58
N LEU A 277 -8.36 -14.08 9.40
CA LEU A 277 -9.76 -13.90 8.99
C LEU A 277 -10.53 -15.23 8.90
N GLY A 278 -9.83 -16.36 8.73
CA GLY A 278 -10.47 -17.68 8.71
C GLY A 278 -11.23 -18.02 9.98
N SER A 279 -10.78 -17.50 11.11
CA SER A 279 -11.33 -17.75 12.46
C SER A 279 -12.43 -16.76 12.89
N LEU A 280 -12.90 -15.88 12.01
CA LEU A 280 -13.94 -14.89 12.36
C LEU A 280 -15.24 -15.54 12.82
N ARG A 281 -15.97 -14.84 13.71
CA ARG A 281 -17.15 -15.36 14.44
C ARG A 281 -18.45 -14.65 14.14
N THR A 282 -18.44 -13.47 13.50
CA THR A 282 -19.67 -12.84 13.02
C THR A 282 -20.42 -13.83 12.15
N ARG A 283 -21.66 -14.12 12.49
CA ARG A 283 -22.48 -15.15 11.85
C ARG A 283 -23.62 -14.54 11.06
N ALA A 284 -23.97 -15.19 9.99
CA ALA A 284 -25.14 -14.94 9.18
C ALA A 284 -26.04 -16.17 9.22
N VAL A 285 -27.28 -16.00 9.68
CA VAL A 285 -28.28 -17.07 9.77
C VAL A 285 -29.41 -16.77 8.80
N LYS A 286 -29.79 -17.75 8.02
CA LYS A 286 -30.92 -17.64 7.07
C LYS A 286 -32.22 -17.40 7.83
N ASP A 287 -33.01 -16.40 7.41
CA ASP A 287 -34.29 -16.02 7.96
C ASP A 287 -35.26 -15.74 6.79
N GLY A 288 -36.07 -16.72 6.42
CA GLY A 288 -36.85 -16.67 5.19
C GLY A 288 -35.97 -16.53 3.95
N ASP A 289 -36.21 -15.50 3.15
CA ASP A 289 -35.41 -15.18 1.98
C ASP A 289 -34.16 -14.34 2.32
N ASN A 290 -34.08 -13.79 3.52
CA ASN A 290 -33.02 -12.89 3.97
C ASN A 290 -32.00 -13.57 4.91
N TRP A 291 -31.01 -12.80 5.35
CA TRP A 291 -30.02 -13.21 6.34
C TRP A 291 -30.05 -12.27 7.55
N LYS A 292 -29.88 -12.83 8.73
CA LYS A 292 -29.70 -12.09 9.98
C LYS A 292 -28.24 -12.17 10.42
N ILE A 293 -27.60 -11.01 10.53
CA ILE A 293 -26.19 -10.90 10.92
C ILE A 293 -26.12 -10.57 12.40
N THR A 294 -25.25 -11.30 13.12
CA THR A 294 -24.96 -11.03 14.54
C THR A 294 -23.47 -11.20 14.80
N GLY A 295 -22.85 -10.21 15.44
CA GLY A 295 -21.43 -10.18 15.75
C GLY A 295 -20.87 -8.77 15.87
N ASN A 296 -19.55 -8.69 15.99
CA ASN A 296 -18.85 -7.42 16.13
C ASN A 296 -17.72 -7.32 15.11
N LYS A 297 -17.55 -6.12 14.56
CA LYS A 297 -16.47 -5.77 13.65
C LYS A 297 -15.70 -4.57 14.18
N THR A 298 -14.44 -4.44 13.83
CA THR A 298 -13.58 -3.33 14.28
C THR A 298 -12.65 -2.86 13.17
N TRP A 299 -12.13 -1.66 13.32
CA TRP A 299 -11.26 -1.02 12.33
C TRP A 299 -11.93 -0.84 10.97
N ILE A 300 -13.21 -0.42 10.99
CA ILE A 300 -13.99 -0.23 9.77
C ILE A 300 -13.92 1.21 9.33
N THR A 301 -13.15 1.45 8.30
CA THR A 301 -12.86 2.77 7.75
C THR A 301 -14.10 3.36 7.07
N HIS A 302 -14.45 4.62 7.41
CA HIS A 302 -15.50 5.41 6.77
C HIS A 302 -16.93 4.87 6.94
N ALA A 303 -17.15 3.93 7.88
CA ALA A 303 -18.40 3.17 7.98
C ALA A 303 -19.65 4.05 8.17
N ALA A 304 -19.55 5.20 8.85
CA ALA A 304 -20.72 6.05 9.09
C ALA A 304 -21.33 6.59 7.80
N ARG A 305 -20.53 7.05 6.84
CA ARG A 305 -20.98 7.72 5.61
C ARG A 305 -21.27 6.79 4.43
N THR A 306 -20.98 5.50 4.55
CA THR A 306 -21.13 4.55 3.43
C THR A 306 -22.54 4.03 3.29
N HIS A 307 -22.89 3.57 2.08
CA HIS A 307 -24.19 3.04 1.70
C HIS A 307 -24.22 1.53 1.74
N ILE A 308 -23.08 0.89 1.44
CA ILE A 308 -22.93 -0.57 1.47
C ILE A 308 -21.69 -1.00 2.22
N MET A 309 -21.76 -2.19 2.76
CA MET A 309 -20.65 -2.91 3.39
C MET A 309 -20.35 -4.17 2.59
N THR A 310 -19.11 -4.38 2.15
CA THR A 310 -18.66 -5.71 1.77
C THR A 310 -18.36 -6.46 3.05
N LEU A 311 -19.35 -7.22 3.53
CA LEU A 311 -19.36 -7.81 4.86
C LEU A 311 -19.06 -9.30 4.81
N LEU A 312 -17.98 -9.72 5.48
CA LEU A 312 -17.60 -11.13 5.60
C LEU A 312 -18.17 -11.70 6.91
N ALA A 313 -18.97 -12.78 6.77
CA ALA A 313 -19.59 -13.44 7.91
C ALA A 313 -19.63 -14.97 7.72
N ARG A 314 -19.78 -15.70 8.81
CA ARG A 314 -19.89 -17.15 8.82
C ARG A 314 -21.32 -17.58 8.58
N THR A 315 -21.54 -18.31 7.50
CA THR A 315 -22.84 -18.89 7.12
C THR A 315 -22.95 -20.37 7.47
N ASP A 316 -21.83 -21.08 7.63
CA ASP A 316 -21.80 -22.47 8.05
C ASP A 316 -21.26 -22.59 9.50
N PRO A 317 -22.14 -22.84 10.49
CA PRO A 317 -21.74 -22.97 11.88
C PRO A 317 -20.98 -24.27 12.20
N ALA A 318 -20.96 -25.24 11.27
CA ALA A 318 -20.26 -26.52 11.44
C ALA A 318 -18.76 -26.40 11.13
N THR A 319 -18.32 -25.26 10.59
CA THR A 319 -16.91 -24.98 10.29
C THR A 319 -16.39 -23.85 11.19
N ASP A 320 -15.12 -23.93 11.55
CA ASP A 320 -14.38 -22.92 12.29
C ASP A 320 -13.25 -22.28 11.46
N ASP A 321 -13.18 -22.60 10.17
CA ASP A 321 -12.19 -22.13 9.22
C ASP A 321 -12.82 -21.30 8.07
N TYR A 322 -12.00 -20.95 7.08
CA TYR A 322 -12.38 -20.10 5.95
C TYR A 322 -13.47 -20.68 5.04
N ARG A 323 -13.76 -21.99 5.08
CA ARG A 323 -14.72 -22.67 4.21
C ARG A 323 -16.16 -22.30 4.53
N GLY A 324 -16.45 -21.93 5.78
CA GLY A 324 -17.77 -21.49 6.21
C GLY A 324 -18.06 -20.01 6.01
N LEU A 325 -17.20 -19.25 5.36
CA LEU A 325 -17.31 -17.81 5.23
C LEU A 325 -17.97 -17.38 3.93
N SER A 326 -18.89 -16.43 4.02
CA SER A 326 -19.60 -15.82 2.88
C SER A 326 -19.43 -14.31 2.87
N MET A 327 -19.43 -13.73 1.68
CA MET A 327 -19.36 -12.29 1.46
C MET A 327 -20.75 -11.75 1.12
N PHE A 328 -21.11 -10.63 1.73
CA PHE A 328 -22.38 -9.96 1.49
C PHE A 328 -22.16 -8.53 1.00
N ILE A 329 -23.01 -8.06 0.10
CA ILE A 329 -23.18 -6.65 -0.23
C ILE A 329 -24.27 -6.11 0.69
N ALA A 330 -23.90 -5.73 1.90
CA ALA A 330 -24.87 -5.40 2.95
C ALA A 330 -25.24 -3.90 2.88
N GLU A 331 -26.47 -3.61 2.51
CA GLU A 331 -26.99 -2.23 2.43
C GLU A 331 -27.17 -1.63 3.82
N LYS A 332 -26.91 -0.35 3.96
CA LYS A 332 -27.20 0.44 5.15
C LYS A 332 -27.54 1.88 4.79
N THR A 333 -28.24 2.56 5.67
CA THR A 333 -28.47 4.00 5.56
C THR A 333 -27.20 4.75 6.00
N PRO A 334 -26.64 5.68 5.21
CA PRO A 334 -25.58 6.56 5.66
C PRO A 334 -26.01 7.34 6.90
N GLY A 335 -25.08 7.45 7.85
CA GLY A 335 -25.31 8.19 9.10
C GLY A 335 -25.06 9.69 8.95
N THR A 336 -25.42 10.39 10.00
CA THR A 336 -25.13 11.80 10.23
C THR A 336 -24.20 11.95 11.43
N ASP A 337 -23.75 13.17 11.70
CA ASP A 337 -22.92 13.45 12.90
C ASP A 337 -23.70 13.20 14.22
N VAL A 338 -25.04 13.26 14.18
CA VAL A 338 -25.91 13.03 15.35
C VAL A 338 -26.25 11.55 15.50
N ASP A 339 -26.47 10.86 14.40
CA ASP A 339 -26.79 9.45 14.36
C ASP A 339 -25.93 8.76 13.27
N PRO A 340 -24.73 8.30 13.62
CA PRO A 340 -23.81 7.73 12.65
C PRO A 340 -24.22 6.33 12.15
N PHE A 341 -25.13 5.63 12.84
CA PHE A 341 -25.56 4.27 12.50
C PHE A 341 -27.07 4.06 12.63
N PRO A 342 -27.89 4.72 11.78
CA PRO A 342 -29.35 4.72 11.93
C PRO A 342 -30.03 3.41 11.50
N THR A 343 -29.30 2.47 10.89
CA THR A 343 -29.88 1.25 10.34
C THR A 343 -30.26 0.27 11.47
N PRO A 344 -31.51 -0.27 11.50
CA PRO A 344 -31.93 -1.22 12.51
C PRO A 344 -31.03 -2.46 12.61
N GLY A 345 -30.76 -2.91 13.82
CA GLY A 345 -29.88 -4.05 14.10
C GLY A 345 -28.39 -3.76 13.96
N MET A 346 -28.03 -2.48 13.77
CA MET A 346 -26.65 -2.01 13.68
C MET A 346 -26.37 -0.96 14.75
N THR A 347 -25.21 -1.06 15.38
CA THR A 347 -24.65 -0.03 16.29
C THR A 347 -23.21 0.21 15.91
N GLY A 348 -22.63 1.30 16.36
CA GLY A 348 -21.21 1.57 16.13
C GLY A 348 -20.69 2.71 17.00
N GLY A 349 -19.38 2.79 17.08
CA GLY A 349 -18.65 3.83 17.79
C GLY A 349 -17.35 4.15 17.10
N GLU A 350 -16.92 5.42 17.20
CA GLU A 350 -15.65 5.86 16.66
C GLU A 350 -14.48 5.30 17.47
N ILE A 351 -13.42 4.90 16.78
CA ILE A 351 -12.11 4.59 17.34
C ILE A 351 -11.21 5.80 17.08
N GLU A 352 -10.80 6.50 18.12
CA GLU A 352 -9.84 7.58 17.99
C GLU A 352 -8.48 7.04 17.58
N VAL A 353 -7.89 7.63 16.54
CA VAL A 353 -6.67 7.11 15.91
C VAL A 353 -5.54 8.15 15.87
N LEU A 354 -4.31 7.65 15.86
CA LEU A 354 -3.09 8.45 15.80
C LEU A 354 -2.96 9.25 14.50
N GLY A 355 -3.24 8.59 13.38
CA GLY A 355 -3.18 9.13 12.02
C GLY A 355 -4.21 8.43 11.13
N TYR A 356 -4.11 8.64 9.81
CA TYR A 356 -5.11 8.10 8.89
C TYR A 356 -6.51 8.61 9.20
N ARG A 357 -6.58 9.83 9.64
CA ARG A 357 -7.83 10.54 9.97
C ARG A 357 -8.51 11.02 8.67
N GLY A 358 -9.71 11.56 8.80
CA GLY A 358 -10.48 12.13 7.68
C GLY A 358 -11.58 11.24 7.14
N MET A 359 -11.48 9.93 7.34
CA MET A 359 -12.56 8.97 7.10
C MET A 359 -13.12 8.37 8.38
N LYS A 360 -12.36 8.45 9.48
CA LYS A 360 -12.58 7.83 10.77
C LYS A 360 -12.62 6.30 10.72
N GLU A 361 -12.27 5.70 11.85
CA GLU A 361 -12.33 4.25 12.07
C GLU A 361 -13.44 3.94 13.07
N TYR A 362 -14.12 2.80 12.87
CA TYR A 362 -15.27 2.46 13.69
C TYR A 362 -15.25 1.02 14.18
N GLU A 363 -15.80 0.83 15.38
CA GLU A 363 -16.35 -0.44 15.81
C GLU A 363 -17.80 -0.55 15.35
N LEU A 364 -18.23 -1.75 14.93
CA LEU A 364 -19.60 -2.03 14.53
C LEU A 364 -20.11 -3.23 15.30
N GLY A 365 -21.34 -3.11 15.83
CA GLY A 365 -22.10 -4.20 16.43
C GLY A 365 -23.31 -4.52 15.57
N PHE A 366 -23.55 -5.81 15.35
CA PHE A 366 -24.71 -6.33 14.64
C PHE A 366 -25.52 -7.22 15.58
N ASP A 367 -26.81 -6.92 15.71
CA ASP A 367 -27.77 -7.73 16.47
C ASP A 367 -29.04 -7.95 15.63
N GLY A 368 -29.03 -9.05 14.90
CA GLY A 368 -30.11 -9.36 13.96
C GLY A 368 -30.19 -8.40 12.76
N PHE A 369 -29.07 -7.76 12.41
CA PHE A 369 -29.00 -6.88 11.23
C PHE A 369 -29.40 -7.64 9.97
N GLU A 370 -30.36 -7.10 9.22
CA GLU A 370 -30.94 -7.79 8.07
C GLU A 370 -30.19 -7.48 6.77
N VAL A 371 -29.86 -8.54 6.03
CA VAL A 371 -29.31 -8.47 4.68
C VAL A 371 -30.19 -9.26 3.74
N LYS A 372 -30.59 -8.66 2.61
CA LYS A 372 -31.40 -9.34 1.59
C LYS A 372 -30.67 -10.58 1.05
N GLY A 373 -31.44 -11.61 0.72
CA GLY A 373 -30.87 -12.86 0.18
C GLY A 373 -30.10 -12.66 -1.10
N ASP A 374 -30.59 -11.80 -1.99
CA ASP A 374 -29.96 -11.47 -3.28
C ASP A 374 -28.63 -10.70 -3.12
N ASN A 375 -28.34 -10.21 -1.93
CA ASN A 375 -27.07 -9.52 -1.61
C ASN A 375 -25.98 -10.47 -1.07
N LEU A 376 -26.22 -11.77 -1.05
CA LEU A 376 -25.13 -12.75 -0.92
C LEU A 376 -24.30 -12.74 -2.20
N LEU A 377 -23.02 -12.34 -2.10
CA LEU A 377 -22.15 -12.20 -3.27
C LEU A 377 -22.02 -13.51 -4.04
N GLY A 378 -22.44 -13.51 -5.32
CA GLY A 378 -22.44 -14.69 -6.18
C GLY A 378 -23.51 -15.73 -5.85
N GLY A 379 -24.40 -15.46 -4.89
CA GLY A 379 -25.57 -16.30 -4.58
C GLY A 379 -25.28 -17.66 -3.91
N THR A 380 -24.00 -18.03 -3.75
CA THR A 380 -23.59 -19.31 -3.16
C THR A 380 -22.83 -19.10 -1.85
N PRO A 381 -23.32 -19.64 -0.70
CA PRO A 381 -22.59 -19.55 0.56
C PRO A 381 -21.23 -20.26 0.54
N GLY A 382 -20.32 -19.87 1.44
CA GLY A 382 -19.02 -20.51 1.61
C GLY A 382 -17.94 -20.08 0.61
N GLN A 383 -18.20 -19.08 -0.25
CA GLN A 383 -17.24 -18.59 -1.24
C GLN A 383 -16.51 -17.31 -0.81
N GLY A 384 -16.91 -16.70 0.31
CA GLY A 384 -16.49 -15.36 0.70
C GLY A 384 -14.99 -15.19 0.86
N PHE A 385 -14.30 -16.16 1.46
CA PHE A 385 -12.85 -16.09 1.63
C PHE A 385 -12.10 -16.19 0.30
N LYS A 386 -12.54 -17.07 -0.61
CA LYS A 386 -11.95 -17.20 -1.95
C LYS A 386 -12.12 -15.90 -2.74
N GLN A 387 -13.31 -15.32 -2.71
CA GLN A 387 -13.63 -14.04 -3.36
C GLN A 387 -12.72 -12.93 -2.81
N LEU A 388 -12.54 -12.87 -1.49
CA LEU A 388 -11.67 -11.89 -0.84
C LEU A 388 -10.20 -12.05 -1.25
N MET A 389 -9.69 -13.29 -1.30
CA MET A 389 -8.29 -13.53 -1.69
C MET A 389 -7.96 -13.01 -3.08
N GLN A 390 -8.91 -13.06 -4.01
CA GLN A 390 -8.74 -12.57 -5.39
C GLN A 390 -8.61 -11.04 -5.47
N THR A 391 -9.16 -10.30 -4.50
CA THR A 391 -9.10 -8.83 -4.46
C THR A 391 -7.87 -8.28 -3.78
N PHE A 392 -7.16 -9.08 -3.01
CA PHE A 392 -6.01 -8.62 -2.23
C PHE A 392 -4.83 -8.15 -3.06
N GLU A 393 -4.69 -8.61 -4.31
CA GLU A 393 -3.64 -8.11 -5.21
C GLU A 393 -3.81 -6.62 -5.48
N SER A 394 -4.99 -6.20 -5.96
CA SER A 394 -5.29 -4.78 -6.22
C SER A 394 -5.22 -3.91 -4.95
N ALA A 395 -5.71 -4.42 -3.82
CA ALA A 395 -5.64 -3.71 -2.54
C ALA A 395 -4.18 -3.45 -2.10
N ARG A 396 -3.28 -4.43 -2.27
CA ARG A 396 -1.86 -4.28 -1.95
C ARG A 396 -1.16 -3.30 -2.90
N ILE A 397 -1.45 -3.36 -4.20
CA ILE A 397 -0.93 -2.42 -5.20
C ILE A 397 -1.33 -0.98 -4.83
N GLN A 398 -2.59 -0.76 -4.49
CA GLN A 398 -3.07 0.55 -4.03
C GLN A 398 -2.41 0.99 -2.72
N THR A 399 -2.18 0.08 -1.79
CA THR A 399 -1.49 0.40 -0.54
C THR A 399 -0.05 0.82 -0.79
N ALA A 400 0.63 0.16 -1.73
CA ALA A 400 1.97 0.56 -2.17
C ALA A 400 1.95 1.97 -2.80
N ALA A 401 0.98 2.26 -3.66
CA ALA A 401 0.81 3.59 -4.25
C ALA A 401 0.57 4.69 -3.19
N ARG A 402 -0.30 4.43 -2.21
CA ARG A 402 -0.53 5.34 -1.08
C ARG A 402 0.75 5.57 -0.26
N ALA A 403 1.54 4.51 -0.04
CA ALA A 403 2.81 4.60 0.66
C ALA A 403 3.81 5.50 -0.08
N ILE A 404 3.89 5.38 -1.41
CA ILE A 404 4.74 6.24 -2.25
C ILE A 404 4.27 7.70 -2.15
N GLY A 405 2.97 7.96 -2.20
CA GLY A 405 2.42 9.31 -2.05
C GLY A 405 2.78 9.93 -0.69
N VAL A 406 2.63 9.19 0.40
CA VAL A 406 3.02 9.64 1.75
C VAL A 406 4.53 9.89 1.85
N ALA A 407 5.37 9.01 1.27
CA ALA A 407 6.82 9.19 1.23
C ALA A 407 7.22 10.41 0.42
N GLN A 408 6.57 10.65 -0.72
CA GLN A 408 6.79 11.84 -1.56
C GLN A 408 6.44 13.13 -0.81
N ASN A 409 5.31 13.16 -0.10
CA ASN A 409 4.94 14.29 0.75
C ASN A 409 5.99 14.55 1.84
N ALA A 410 6.45 13.50 2.51
CA ALA A 410 7.51 13.61 3.52
C ALA A 410 8.80 14.22 2.93
N LEU A 411 9.22 13.75 1.75
CA LEU A 411 10.39 14.28 1.05
C LEU A 411 10.21 15.76 0.68
N GLU A 412 9.07 16.15 0.13
CA GLU A 412 8.77 17.53 -0.24
C GLU A 412 8.81 18.48 0.97
N LEU A 413 8.18 18.09 2.08
CA LEU A 413 8.18 18.85 3.33
C LEU A 413 9.60 18.95 3.94
N GLY A 414 10.34 17.84 3.97
CA GLY A 414 11.71 17.80 4.46
C GLY A 414 12.66 18.65 3.63
N LEU A 415 12.53 18.60 2.30
CA LEU A 415 13.32 19.40 1.37
C LEU A 415 13.03 20.90 1.53
N GLN A 416 11.75 21.28 1.55
CA GLN A 416 11.36 22.69 1.72
C GLN A 416 11.91 23.25 3.03
N TYR A 417 11.75 22.52 4.13
CA TYR A 417 12.30 22.93 5.41
C TYR A 417 13.83 23.03 5.41
N ALA A 418 14.51 22.07 4.75
CA ALA A 418 15.97 22.09 4.66
C ALA A 418 16.53 23.26 3.83
N LEU A 419 15.75 23.76 2.87
CA LEU A 419 16.10 24.95 2.08
C LEU A 419 15.90 26.25 2.87
N ASP A 420 14.81 26.34 3.62
CA ASP A 420 14.43 27.57 4.33
C ASP A 420 15.19 27.76 5.65
N ARG A 421 15.41 26.67 6.39
CA ARG A 421 16.06 26.73 7.70
C ARG A 421 17.57 26.86 7.60
N LYS A 422 18.12 27.88 8.26
CA LYS A 422 19.58 28.12 8.35
C LYS A 422 20.08 27.86 9.76
N GLN A 423 21.19 27.15 9.85
CA GLN A 423 21.97 26.98 11.07
C GLN A 423 23.46 27.08 10.74
N PHE A 424 24.28 27.56 11.66
CA PHE A 424 25.72 27.74 11.45
C PHE A 424 26.05 28.50 10.16
N GLY A 425 25.20 29.47 9.81
CA GLY A 425 25.40 30.38 8.66
C GLY A 425 25.01 29.83 7.30
N LYS A 426 24.46 28.59 7.19
CA LYS A 426 24.03 27.97 5.92
C LYS A 426 22.72 27.23 6.03
N ALA A 427 22.03 27.00 4.90
CA ALA A 427 20.83 26.22 4.83
C ALA A 427 21.09 24.76 5.22
N LEU A 428 20.08 24.09 5.83
CA LEU A 428 20.23 22.70 6.30
C LEU A 428 20.57 21.72 5.19
N VAL A 429 20.06 21.93 3.98
CA VAL A 429 20.36 21.10 2.80
C VAL A 429 21.86 20.99 2.51
N ASN A 430 22.66 21.98 2.92
CA ASN A 430 24.13 22.02 2.74
C ASN A 430 24.90 21.26 3.84
N PHE A 431 24.23 20.59 4.75
CA PHE A 431 24.87 19.70 5.71
C PHE A 431 24.86 18.26 5.16
N PRO A 432 26.01 17.57 5.08
CA PRO A 432 26.10 16.26 4.44
C PRO A 432 25.09 15.25 4.97
N ARG A 433 24.86 15.21 6.28
CA ARG A 433 23.91 14.26 6.88
C ARG A 433 22.43 14.59 6.57
N VAL A 434 22.09 15.84 6.27
CA VAL A 434 20.76 16.23 5.79
C VAL A 434 20.63 15.89 4.30
N ALA A 435 21.65 16.23 3.51
CA ALA A 435 21.72 15.89 2.09
C ALA A 435 21.60 14.36 1.87
N ASP A 436 22.31 13.56 2.67
CA ASP A 436 22.21 12.08 2.65
C ASP A 436 20.76 11.60 2.82
N LYS A 437 20.03 12.16 3.82
CA LYS A 437 18.63 11.77 4.06
C LYS A 437 17.76 12.07 2.85
N LEU A 438 17.84 13.27 2.30
CA LEU A 438 17.05 13.69 1.14
C LEU A 438 17.36 12.84 -0.10
N ALA A 439 18.64 12.56 -0.35
CA ALA A 439 19.05 11.73 -1.48
C ALA A 439 18.54 10.29 -1.36
N ILE A 440 18.69 9.65 -0.20
CA ILE A 440 18.22 8.28 0.04
C ILE A 440 16.70 8.21 -0.03
N MET A 441 15.97 9.19 0.52
CA MET A 441 14.50 9.24 0.39
C MET A 441 14.10 9.25 -1.09
N ALA A 442 14.69 10.10 -1.92
CA ALA A 442 14.37 10.16 -3.35
C ALA A 442 14.68 8.85 -4.09
N VAL A 443 15.81 8.22 -3.77
CA VAL A 443 16.23 6.93 -4.35
C VAL A 443 15.24 5.83 -3.97
N GLU A 444 14.95 5.67 -2.70
CA GLU A 444 14.04 4.61 -2.22
C GLU A 444 12.60 4.81 -2.73
N ILE A 445 12.12 6.06 -2.79
CA ILE A 445 10.80 6.37 -3.38
C ILE A 445 10.75 5.93 -4.84
N MET A 446 11.80 6.20 -5.64
CA MET A 446 11.83 5.76 -7.03
C MET A 446 11.90 4.23 -7.15
N ILE A 447 12.67 3.55 -6.32
CA ILE A 447 12.74 2.08 -6.28
C ILE A 447 11.35 1.49 -5.99
N ALA A 448 10.68 1.96 -4.93
CA ALA A 448 9.34 1.47 -4.58
C ALA A 448 8.31 1.78 -5.68
N ARG A 449 8.41 2.95 -6.31
CA ARG A 449 7.55 3.37 -7.42
C ARG A 449 7.67 2.43 -8.59
N GLN A 450 8.88 2.08 -9.03
CA GLN A 450 9.08 1.16 -10.15
C GLN A 450 8.58 -0.26 -9.84
N LEU A 451 8.78 -0.76 -8.65
CA LEU A 451 8.25 -2.05 -8.22
C LEU A 451 6.71 -2.04 -8.18
N THR A 452 6.10 -0.92 -7.76
CA THR A 452 4.64 -0.78 -7.73
C THR A 452 4.05 -0.71 -9.14
N TYR A 453 4.69 0.02 -10.07
CA TYR A 453 4.28 0.05 -11.48
C TYR A 453 4.38 -1.33 -12.13
N TYR A 454 5.43 -2.07 -11.82
CA TYR A 454 5.59 -3.44 -12.29
C TYR A 454 4.46 -4.35 -11.79
N SER A 455 4.12 -4.28 -10.51
CA SER A 455 3.02 -5.08 -9.96
C SER A 455 1.65 -4.71 -10.58
N ALA A 456 1.43 -3.43 -10.89
CA ALA A 456 0.24 -2.98 -11.61
C ALA A 456 0.21 -3.48 -13.06
N TRP A 457 1.36 -3.44 -13.74
CA TRP A 457 1.52 -3.97 -15.09
C TRP A 457 1.23 -5.48 -15.17
N GLU A 458 1.73 -6.27 -14.22
CA GLU A 458 1.43 -7.71 -14.11
C GLU A 458 -0.09 -7.94 -13.98
N LYS A 459 -0.76 -7.15 -13.15
CA LYS A 459 -2.22 -7.24 -12.98
C LYS A 459 -2.98 -6.87 -14.26
N ASP A 460 -2.58 -5.81 -14.94
CA ASP A 460 -3.19 -5.36 -16.19
C ASP A 460 -3.07 -6.40 -17.33
N HIS A 461 -2.02 -7.23 -17.31
CA HIS A 461 -1.82 -8.32 -18.26
C HIS A 461 -2.48 -9.65 -17.84
N GLY A 462 -3.25 -9.63 -16.76
CA GLY A 462 -3.97 -10.82 -16.26
C GLY A 462 -3.06 -11.86 -15.61
N HIS A 463 -1.83 -11.49 -15.28
CA HIS A 463 -0.92 -12.37 -14.55
C HIS A 463 -1.28 -12.42 -13.07
N ARG A 464 -1.03 -13.55 -12.44
CA ARG A 464 -1.10 -13.67 -10.99
C ARG A 464 0.04 -12.88 -10.36
N CYS A 465 -0.27 -11.84 -9.62
CA CYS A 465 0.71 -10.88 -9.09
C CYS A 465 0.68 -10.72 -7.56
N ASP A 466 0.16 -11.71 -6.84
CA ASP A 466 0.14 -11.70 -5.37
C ASP A 466 1.55 -11.58 -4.75
N LEU A 467 2.57 -12.09 -5.43
CA LEU A 467 3.98 -11.97 -5.05
C LEU A 467 4.47 -10.52 -5.21
N GLU A 468 4.35 -9.96 -6.40
CA GLU A 468 4.81 -8.61 -6.76
C GLU A 468 4.04 -7.53 -5.98
N ALA A 469 2.72 -7.69 -5.84
CA ALA A 469 1.88 -6.81 -5.04
C ALA A 469 2.25 -6.85 -3.54
N GLY A 470 2.58 -8.04 -3.03
CA GLY A 470 3.10 -8.22 -1.67
C GLY A 470 4.43 -7.52 -1.46
N MET A 471 5.37 -7.69 -2.39
CA MET A 471 6.69 -7.04 -2.38
C MET A 471 6.58 -5.51 -2.45
N ALA A 472 5.75 -4.99 -3.36
CA ALA A 472 5.52 -3.56 -3.51
C ALA A 472 4.94 -2.93 -2.23
N LYS A 473 3.94 -3.57 -1.61
CA LYS A 473 3.34 -3.13 -0.35
C LYS A 473 4.36 -3.18 0.80
N LEU A 474 5.10 -4.26 0.92
CA LEU A 474 6.09 -4.46 1.99
C LEU A 474 7.17 -3.38 1.94
N LEU A 475 7.79 -3.18 0.78
CA LEU A 475 8.85 -2.21 0.58
C LEU A 475 8.33 -0.77 0.68
N GLY A 476 7.22 -0.46 0.01
CA GLY A 476 6.62 0.88 0.01
C GLY A 476 6.25 1.35 1.42
N ALA A 477 5.65 0.49 2.24
CA ALA A 477 5.27 0.80 3.61
C ALA A 477 6.50 1.11 4.50
N ARG A 478 7.59 0.32 4.38
CA ARG A 478 8.84 0.60 5.09
C ARG A 478 9.44 1.96 4.67
N ILE A 479 9.45 2.23 3.37
CA ILE A 479 10.02 3.47 2.81
C ILE A 479 9.20 4.69 3.24
N ALA A 480 7.88 4.59 3.27
CA ALA A 480 7.02 5.67 3.75
C ALA A 480 7.32 6.04 5.21
N TRP A 481 7.45 5.02 6.07
CA TRP A 481 7.83 5.24 7.46
C TRP A 481 9.22 5.87 7.60
N ALA A 482 10.23 5.33 6.93
CA ALA A 482 11.59 5.84 6.98
C ALA A 482 11.68 7.28 6.43
N SER A 483 10.94 7.60 5.37
CA SER A 483 10.87 8.94 4.79
C SER A 483 10.23 9.94 5.74
N ALA A 484 9.12 9.58 6.38
CA ALA A 484 8.43 10.44 7.34
C ALA A 484 9.30 10.72 8.58
N ASP A 485 9.96 9.70 9.13
CA ASP A 485 10.91 9.83 10.24
C ASP A 485 12.11 10.73 9.88
N ASN A 486 12.70 10.50 8.73
CA ASN A 486 13.83 11.33 8.24
C ASN A 486 13.42 12.79 8.02
N ALA A 487 12.24 13.03 7.45
CA ALA A 487 11.75 14.39 7.24
C ALA A 487 11.44 15.09 8.58
N LEU A 488 10.84 14.39 9.53
CA LEU A 488 10.64 14.92 10.89
C LEU A 488 11.96 15.23 11.57
N GLN A 489 12.96 14.36 11.44
CA GLN A 489 14.31 14.59 11.96
C GLN A 489 14.97 15.82 11.34
N ILE A 490 14.75 16.08 10.05
CA ILE A 490 15.23 17.29 9.35
C ILE A 490 14.60 18.55 9.96
N HIS A 491 13.32 18.50 10.36
CA HIS A 491 12.65 19.61 11.03
C HIS A 491 13.17 19.88 12.45
N GLY A 492 13.86 18.90 13.06
CA GLY A 492 14.35 19.02 14.43
C GLY A 492 13.19 19.24 15.43
N GLY A 493 13.35 20.16 16.39
CA GLY A 493 12.30 20.45 17.37
C GLY A 493 10.95 20.88 16.77
N ASN A 494 10.97 21.56 15.62
CA ASN A 494 9.76 21.95 14.90
C ASN A 494 9.00 20.75 14.35
N GLY A 495 9.66 19.66 14.00
CA GLY A 495 9.00 18.42 13.57
C GLY A 495 8.16 17.76 14.68
N PHE A 496 8.47 18.04 15.93
CA PHE A 496 7.74 17.52 17.09
C PHE A 496 6.56 18.43 17.52
N ALA A 497 6.38 19.56 16.86
CA ALA A 497 5.29 20.48 17.12
C ALA A 497 4.09 20.19 16.19
N LEU A 498 2.88 20.17 16.75
CA LEU A 498 1.65 19.87 16.02
C LEU A 498 1.34 20.86 14.88
N GLU A 499 1.87 22.08 14.93
CA GLU A 499 1.68 23.09 13.89
C GLU A 499 2.38 22.76 12.56
N TYR A 500 3.38 21.87 12.56
CA TYR A 500 4.11 21.46 11.37
C TYR A 500 3.50 20.20 10.76
N GLN A 501 3.22 20.25 9.46
CA GLN A 501 2.53 19.19 8.73
C GLN A 501 3.24 17.82 8.81
N ILE A 502 4.56 17.82 8.98
CA ILE A 502 5.33 16.57 9.06
C ILE A 502 4.91 15.69 10.26
N SER A 503 4.39 16.28 11.33
CA SER A 503 3.85 15.55 12.47
C SER A 503 2.68 14.64 12.07
N ARG A 504 1.77 15.15 11.22
CA ARG A 504 0.68 14.39 10.61
C ARG A 504 1.21 13.28 9.71
N VAL A 505 2.15 13.62 8.82
CA VAL A 505 2.69 12.65 7.85
C VAL A 505 3.37 11.48 8.55
N LEU A 506 4.05 11.71 9.68
CA LEU A 506 4.61 10.63 10.49
C LEU A 506 3.52 9.69 11.01
N CYS A 507 2.44 10.24 11.54
CA CYS A 507 1.31 9.45 12.04
C CYS A 507 0.64 8.66 10.90
N ASP A 508 0.43 9.30 9.75
CA ASP A 508 -0.15 8.68 8.55
C ASP A 508 0.73 7.56 7.99
N ALA A 509 2.04 7.74 7.98
CA ALA A 509 2.97 6.73 7.48
C ALA A 509 2.97 5.44 8.33
N ARG A 510 2.72 5.55 9.63
CA ARG A 510 2.81 4.40 10.53
C ARG A 510 1.80 3.30 10.22
N ILE A 511 0.58 3.67 9.80
CA ILE A 511 -0.48 2.70 9.52
C ILE A 511 -0.15 1.76 8.35
N LEU A 512 0.65 2.22 7.38
CA LEU A 512 0.98 1.48 6.16
C LEU A 512 1.65 0.13 6.42
N ASN A 513 2.38 -0.01 7.53
CA ASN A 513 2.97 -1.29 7.95
C ASN A 513 2.00 -2.20 8.72
N ILE A 514 0.82 -1.68 9.11
CA ILE A 514 -0.11 -2.36 10.00
C ILE A 514 -1.32 -2.91 9.23
N PHE A 515 -2.03 -2.04 8.49
CA PHE A 515 -3.28 -2.41 7.84
C PHE A 515 -3.07 -3.14 6.49
N GLU A 516 -4.16 -3.72 5.98
CA GLU A 516 -4.21 -4.42 4.68
C GLU A 516 -3.11 -5.49 4.55
N GLY A 517 -2.91 -6.22 5.63
CA GLY A 517 -1.83 -7.20 5.81
C GLY A 517 -0.60 -6.58 6.44
N ALA A 518 -0.36 -6.87 7.71
CA ALA A 518 0.84 -6.42 8.43
C ALA A 518 2.13 -6.82 7.67
N ALA A 519 3.22 -6.11 7.91
CA ALA A 519 4.50 -6.36 7.23
C ALA A 519 4.94 -7.84 7.36
N GLU A 520 4.75 -8.43 8.54
CA GLU A 520 5.07 -9.83 8.82
C GLU A 520 4.18 -10.78 8.00
N ILE A 521 2.89 -10.45 7.81
CA ILE A 521 1.97 -11.24 6.99
C ILE A 521 2.33 -11.14 5.51
N GLN A 522 2.73 -9.96 5.04
CA GLN A 522 3.22 -9.81 3.66
C GLN A 522 4.48 -10.65 3.44
N ALA A 523 5.44 -10.60 4.36
CA ALA A 523 6.65 -11.41 4.27
C ALA A 523 6.32 -12.91 4.28
N GLN A 524 5.37 -13.36 5.10
CA GLN A 524 4.92 -14.75 5.13
C GLN A 524 4.26 -15.18 3.81
N VAL A 525 3.44 -14.33 3.21
CA VAL A 525 2.79 -14.59 1.90
C VAL A 525 3.85 -14.72 0.80
N ILE A 526 4.80 -13.78 0.75
CA ILE A 526 5.90 -13.79 -0.20
C ILE A 526 6.73 -15.09 -0.07
N ALA A 527 7.13 -15.46 1.16
CA ALA A 527 7.89 -16.68 1.41
C ALA A 527 7.15 -17.92 0.91
N ARG A 528 5.88 -18.09 1.27
CA ARG A 528 5.05 -19.21 0.81
C ARG A 528 4.97 -19.28 -0.71
N ARG A 529 4.86 -18.14 -1.36
CA ARG A 529 4.77 -18.04 -2.80
C ARG A 529 6.08 -18.43 -3.51
N LEU A 530 7.22 -18.06 -2.95
CA LEU A 530 8.55 -18.43 -3.46
C LEU A 530 8.86 -19.92 -3.25
N LEU A 531 8.26 -20.51 -2.26
CA LEU A 531 8.42 -21.94 -1.97
C LEU A 531 7.50 -22.84 -2.80
N GLY A 532 6.49 -22.31 -3.47
CA GLY A 532 5.57 -23.02 -4.35
C GLY A 532 4.31 -23.36 -3.66
#